data_638f7af25c0d690d6e2bab04fe7b8275
#
_entry.id   638f7af25c0d690d6e2bab04fe7b8275
#
_cell.length_a   1.000
_cell.length_b   1.000
_cell.length_c   1.000
_cell.angle_alpha   90.00
_cell.angle_beta   90.00
_cell.angle_gamma   90.00
#
_symmetry.space_group_name_H-M   'P 1'
#
loop_
_entity.id
_entity.type
_entity.pdbx_description
1 polymer ?
#
loop_
_entity_poly.entity_id
_entity_poly.type
_entity_poly.pdbx_seq_one_letter_code
_entity_poly.pdbx_strand_id
1 'polypeptide(L)'
;TNRVDILDPAILRPGRFDRKVGVGKPDIRGREEILKVHSKEKPLGDDVNLEKVAQTTAGFTGADLENLLNEAAILAAKQARRYILQADIEQAFVKVGIGAEKKSKVISEKEKKITAYHETGHAILFHELPDVGPVHTISIIPTGMGAAGYTMPLPEKDEMFNTKNKMLETIMVSLGGRIAEEIIFGDVTTGASQDIKQASAIARAMVTQYGMSEKLGMINYGSDD
;
A
#
# COMPACT_ATOMS: atom_id res chain seq x y z
N THR A 1 5.25 6.93 23.22
CA THR A 1 3.82 7.02 22.90
C THR A 1 3.61 7.45 21.45
N ASN A 2 2.57 6.97 20.80
CA ASN A 2 2.11 7.44 19.49
C ASN A 2 1.17 8.68 19.61
N ARG A 3 0.71 8.98 20.83
CA ARG A 3 -0.24 10.03 21.12
C ARG A 3 0.32 10.93 22.26
N VAL A 4 1.04 11.97 21.87
CA VAL A 4 1.57 12.96 22.86
C VAL A 4 0.45 13.86 23.37
N ASP A 5 -0.59 14.06 22.57
CA ASP A 5 -1.75 14.90 22.84
C ASP A 5 -2.62 14.41 24.03
N ILE A 6 -2.60 13.11 24.33
CA ILE A 6 -3.34 12.52 25.45
C ILE A 6 -2.54 12.45 26.77
N LEU A 7 -1.25 12.83 26.74
CA LEU A 7 -0.44 12.84 27.96
C LEU A 7 -0.77 14.05 28.82
N ASP A 8 -0.78 13.85 30.14
CA ASP A 8 -0.88 14.95 31.10
C ASP A 8 0.25 15.96 30.82
N PRO A 9 -0.07 17.26 30.61
CA PRO A 9 0.93 18.30 30.38
C PRO A 9 1.99 18.39 31.48
N ALA A 10 1.68 17.94 32.69
CA ALA A 10 2.64 17.89 33.80
C ALA A 10 3.79 16.90 33.53
N ILE A 11 3.58 15.86 32.75
CA ILE A 11 4.63 14.88 32.37
C ILE A 11 5.64 15.52 31.43
N LEU A 12 5.19 16.46 30.58
CA LEU A 12 5.99 17.10 29.55
C LEU A 12 6.77 18.35 30.03
N ARG A 13 6.73 18.65 31.35
CA ARG A 13 7.46 19.77 31.91
C ARG A 13 8.97 19.52 32.00
N PRO A 14 9.81 20.57 31.93
CA PRO A 14 11.25 20.47 32.13
C PRO A 14 11.62 19.66 33.38
N GLY A 15 12.63 18.79 33.25
CA GLY A 15 13.05 17.88 34.32
C GLY A 15 12.27 16.57 34.39
N ARG A 16 11.32 16.34 33.47
CA ARG A 16 10.60 15.08 33.28
C ARG A 16 10.83 14.58 31.83
N PHE A 17 9.78 14.43 31.00
CA PHE A 17 9.92 14.14 29.55
C PHE A 17 10.01 15.47 28.78
N ASP A 18 11.10 16.15 28.91
CA ASP A 18 11.34 17.50 28.36
C ASP A 18 11.80 17.48 26.88
N ARG A 19 12.19 16.32 26.37
CA ARG A 19 12.57 16.15 24.97
C ARG A 19 11.56 15.30 24.21
N LYS A 20 11.09 15.83 23.10
CA LYS A 20 10.21 15.12 22.16
C LYS A 20 11.03 14.77 20.93
N VAL A 21 11.22 13.49 20.69
CA VAL A 21 11.88 12.97 19.48
C VAL A 21 10.83 12.29 18.62
N GLY A 22 10.53 12.90 17.49
CA GLY A 22 9.67 12.28 16.48
C GLY A 22 10.44 11.20 15.71
N VAL A 23 9.94 9.96 15.76
CA VAL A 23 10.47 8.87 14.94
C VAL A 23 9.52 8.69 13.75
N GLY A 24 9.95 9.16 12.57
CA GLY A 24 9.21 9.01 11.34
C GLY A 24 9.25 7.58 10.79
N LYS A 25 8.49 7.34 9.71
CA LYS A 25 8.61 6.09 8.96
C LYS A 25 10.01 5.98 8.35
N PRO A 26 10.60 4.78 8.34
CA PRO A 26 11.94 4.58 7.78
C PRO A 26 11.95 4.73 6.26
N ASP A 27 13.05 5.27 5.73
CA ASP A 27 13.37 5.23 4.30
C ASP A 27 13.80 3.81 3.86
N ILE A 28 14.10 3.61 2.57
CA ILE A 28 14.51 2.30 2.03
C ILE A 28 15.68 1.71 2.81
N ARG A 29 16.71 2.51 3.10
CA ARG A 29 17.89 2.03 3.86
C ARG A 29 17.52 1.67 5.29
N GLY A 30 16.74 2.50 5.94
CA GLY A 30 16.22 2.22 7.29
C GLY A 30 15.38 0.96 7.32
N ARG A 31 14.52 0.70 6.32
CA ARG A 31 13.74 -0.53 6.23
C ARG A 31 14.63 -1.76 6.03
N GLU A 32 15.65 -1.67 5.18
CA GLU A 32 16.61 -2.77 4.99
C GLU A 32 17.35 -3.11 6.29
N GLU A 33 17.84 -2.10 7.03
CA GLU A 33 18.50 -2.33 8.32
C GLU A 33 17.56 -2.92 9.38
N ILE A 34 16.31 -2.46 9.43
CA ILE A 34 15.29 -3.04 10.31
C ILE A 34 15.02 -4.50 9.94
N LEU A 35 14.88 -4.81 8.65
CA LEU A 35 14.70 -6.20 8.18
C LEU A 35 15.89 -7.08 8.56
N LYS A 36 17.13 -6.60 8.43
CA LYS A 36 18.33 -7.31 8.88
C LYS A 36 18.33 -7.58 10.38
N VAL A 37 17.85 -6.64 11.19
CA VAL A 37 17.74 -6.84 12.64
C VAL A 37 16.72 -7.94 12.97
N HIS A 38 15.53 -7.87 12.38
CA HIS A 38 14.46 -8.84 12.66
C HIS A 38 14.65 -10.21 11.99
N SER A 39 15.61 -10.32 11.05
CA SER A 39 15.97 -11.60 10.42
C SER A 39 17.05 -12.39 11.17
N LYS A 40 17.75 -11.79 12.14
CA LYS A 40 18.88 -12.44 12.83
C LYS A 40 18.55 -13.80 13.45
N GLU A 41 17.33 -13.96 13.96
CA GLU A 41 16.85 -15.19 14.58
C GLU A 41 15.93 -16.01 13.66
N LYS A 42 15.82 -15.63 12.40
CA LYS A 42 14.96 -16.28 11.42
C LYS A 42 15.82 -16.84 10.30
N PRO A 43 15.79 -18.15 10.03
CA PRO A 43 16.57 -18.73 8.94
C PRO A 43 15.98 -18.28 7.59
N LEU A 44 16.68 -17.42 6.89
CA LEU A 44 16.36 -17.02 5.52
C LEU A 44 17.00 -17.98 4.52
N GLY A 45 16.31 -18.24 3.42
CA GLY A 45 16.84 -18.94 2.25
C GLY A 45 17.80 -18.07 1.44
N ASP A 46 18.61 -18.70 0.61
CA ASP A 46 19.61 -18.01 -0.23
C ASP A 46 18.97 -17.13 -1.34
N ASP A 47 17.67 -17.34 -1.62
CA ASP A 47 16.89 -16.57 -2.59
C ASP A 47 16.35 -15.26 -2.03
N VAL A 48 16.45 -15.01 -0.71
CA VAL A 48 15.90 -13.83 -0.06
C VAL A 48 16.78 -12.61 -0.28
N ASN A 49 16.22 -11.58 -0.88
CA ASN A 49 16.86 -10.29 -1.06
C ASN A 49 16.17 -9.21 -0.20
N LEU A 50 16.78 -8.87 0.95
CA LEU A 50 16.22 -7.88 1.89
C LEU A 50 16.19 -6.46 1.31
N GLU A 51 17.10 -6.10 0.41
CA GLU A 51 17.06 -4.81 -0.29
C GLU A 51 15.80 -4.70 -1.14
N LYS A 52 15.49 -5.74 -1.94
CA LYS A 52 14.27 -5.80 -2.74
C LYS A 52 13.02 -5.75 -1.84
N VAL A 53 13.03 -6.45 -0.71
CA VAL A 53 11.93 -6.40 0.27
C VAL A 53 11.78 -4.99 0.84
N ALA A 54 12.88 -4.29 1.14
CA ALA A 54 12.84 -2.91 1.61
C ALA A 54 12.26 -1.95 0.57
N GLN A 55 12.52 -2.17 -0.72
CA GLN A 55 11.94 -1.39 -1.82
C GLN A 55 10.41 -1.58 -1.89
N THR A 56 9.93 -2.82 -1.83
CA THR A 56 8.49 -3.14 -1.94
C THR A 56 7.67 -2.73 -0.73
N THR A 57 8.30 -2.51 0.43
CA THR A 57 7.63 -2.18 1.70
C THR A 57 7.58 -0.67 1.98
N ALA A 58 7.47 0.18 0.95
CA ALA A 58 7.32 1.62 1.12
C ALA A 58 6.18 1.96 2.09
N GLY A 59 6.45 2.86 3.04
CA GLY A 59 5.48 3.28 4.04
C GLY A 59 5.29 2.35 5.25
N PHE A 60 5.96 1.16 5.29
CA PHE A 60 5.93 0.28 6.45
C PHE A 60 6.71 0.89 7.62
N THR A 61 6.21 0.67 8.82
CA THR A 61 6.92 0.96 10.07
C THR A 61 7.82 -0.22 10.46
N GLY A 62 8.67 -0.05 11.48
CA GLY A 62 9.47 -1.14 12.01
C GLY A 62 8.62 -2.33 12.49
N ALA A 63 7.47 -2.05 13.11
CA ALA A 63 6.52 -3.08 13.56
C ALA A 63 5.88 -3.84 12.38
N ASP A 64 5.58 -3.14 11.28
CA ASP A 64 5.03 -3.79 10.07
C ASP A 64 6.07 -4.72 9.44
N LEU A 65 7.35 -4.31 9.41
CA LEU A 65 8.46 -5.10 8.88
C LEU A 65 8.75 -6.34 9.74
N GLU A 66 8.70 -6.19 11.07
CA GLU A 66 8.79 -7.32 11.99
C GLU A 66 7.65 -8.32 11.77
N ASN A 67 6.41 -7.81 11.69
CA ASN A 67 5.22 -8.62 11.44
C ASN A 67 5.30 -9.33 10.07
N LEU A 68 5.81 -8.66 9.04
CA LEU A 68 6.05 -9.24 7.71
C LEU A 68 6.94 -10.49 7.79
N LEU A 69 8.08 -10.39 8.47
CA LEU A 69 8.99 -11.52 8.62
C LEU A 69 8.42 -12.63 9.52
N ASN A 70 7.64 -12.27 10.55
CA ASN A 70 6.95 -13.25 11.38
C ASN A 70 5.89 -14.03 10.59
N GLU A 71 5.09 -13.34 9.78
CA GLU A 71 4.10 -13.99 8.90
C GLU A 71 4.76 -14.86 7.84
N ALA A 72 5.87 -14.44 7.25
CA ALA A 72 6.66 -15.24 6.32
C ALA A 72 7.20 -16.52 6.99
N ALA A 73 7.69 -16.42 8.23
CA ALA A 73 8.12 -17.58 9.02
C ALA A 73 6.98 -18.57 9.29
N ILE A 74 5.78 -18.07 9.60
CA ILE A 74 4.58 -18.90 9.77
C ILE A 74 4.21 -19.61 8.47
N LEU A 75 4.31 -18.93 7.32
CA LEU A 75 4.04 -19.53 6.00
C LEU A 75 5.05 -20.66 5.69
N ALA A 76 6.34 -20.43 5.92
CA ALA A 76 7.37 -21.45 5.76
C ALA A 76 7.11 -22.67 6.68
N ALA A 77 6.78 -22.42 7.94
CA ALA A 77 6.48 -23.49 8.92
C ALA A 77 5.25 -24.32 8.53
N LYS A 78 4.18 -23.69 8.01
CA LYS A 78 3.00 -24.39 7.50
C LYS A 78 3.31 -25.34 6.33
N GLN A 79 4.38 -25.07 5.59
CA GLN A 79 4.86 -25.92 4.51
C GLN A 79 5.98 -26.89 4.96
N ALA A 80 6.17 -27.03 6.28
CA ALA A 80 7.21 -27.87 6.90
C ALA A 80 8.64 -27.53 6.41
N ARG A 81 8.90 -26.29 6.01
CA ARG A 81 10.22 -25.80 5.62
C ARG A 81 10.95 -25.18 6.80
N ARG A 82 12.28 -25.33 6.79
CA ARG A 82 13.16 -24.76 7.82
C ARG A 82 13.63 -23.35 7.50
N TYR A 83 13.48 -22.91 6.25
CA TYR A 83 13.95 -21.62 5.75
C TYR A 83 12.79 -20.82 5.18
N ILE A 84 12.83 -19.53 5.40
CA ILE A 84 11.90 -18.55 4.78
C ILE A 84 12.42 -18.25 3.37
N LEU A 85 11.61 -18.45 2.36
CA LEU A 85 11.93 -18.14 0.97
C LEU A 85 11.39 -16.74 0.59
N GLN A 86 11.92 -16.17 -0.50
CA GLN A 86 11.44 -14.89 -1.04
C GLN A 86 9.93 -14.92 -1.29
N ALA A 87 9.40 -16.03 -1.82
CA ALA A 87 7.96 -16.22 -2.06
C ALA A 87 7.10 -16.17 -0.77
N ASP A 88 7.64 -16.59 0.37
CA ASP A 88 6.92 -16.48 1.66
C ASP A 88 6.80 -15.03 2.09
N ILE A 89 7.84 -14.24 1.88
CA ILE A 89 7.85 -12.81 2.20
C ILE A 89 6.87 -12.06 1.29
N GLU A 90 6.84 -12.38 0.00
CA GLU A 90 5.89 -11.79 -0.95
C GLU A 90 4.44 -12.14 -0.59
N GLN A 91 4.17 -13.39 -0.21
CA GLN A 91 2.85 -13.80 0.24
C GLN A 91 2.47 -13.15 1.60
N ALA A 92 3.42 -13.04 2.51
CA ALA A 92 3.22 -12.34 3.79
C ALA A 92 2.96 -10.85 3.59
N PHE A 93 3.63 -10.22 2.63
CA PHE A 93 3.43 -8.81 2.28
C PHE A 93 1.98 -8.55 1.84
N VAL A 94 1.44 -9.39 0.97
CA VAL A 94 0.02 -9.31 0.58
C VAL A 94 -0.89 -9.44 1.80
N LYS A 95 -0.62 -10.41 2.68
CA LYS A 95 -1.41 -10.64 3.88
C LYS A 95 -1.37 -9.47 4.85
N VAL A 96 -0.21 -8.86 5.05
CA VAL A 96 -0.03 -7.73 5.98
C VAL A 96 -0.56 -6.43 5.38
N GLY A 97 -0.32 -6.16 4.09
CA GLY A 97 -0.67 -4.91 3.42
C GLY A 97 -2.13 -4.86 2.94
N ILE A 98 -2.66 -5.97 2.44
CA ILE A 98 -3.97 -6.03 1.77
C ILE A 98 -4.96 -6.93 2.53
N GLY A 99 -4.45 -7.80 3.41
CA GLY A 99 -5.23 -8.80 4.15
C GLY A 99 -5.13 -10.20 3.54
N ALA A 100 -5.46 -11.19 4.37
CA ALA A 100 -5.35 -12.59 3.98
C ALA A 100 -6.27 -12.94 2.80
N GLU A 101 -5.75 -13.67 1.83
CA GLU A 101 -6.54 -14.20 0.70
C GLU A 101 -7.61 -15.18 1.17
N LYS A 102 -8.84 -15.04 0.67
CA LYS A 102 -9.97 -15.93 0.93
C LYS A 102 -10.11 -17.01 -0.15
N LYS A 103 -9.20 -17.98 -0.16
CA LYS A 103 -9.19 -19.08 -1.14
C LYS A 103 -10.41 -20.02 -1.07
N SER A 104 -11.14 -19.99 0.05
CA SER A 104 -12.35 -20.82 0.25
C SER A 104 -13.63 -20.21 -0.32
N LYS A 105 -13.62 -18.94 -0.76
CA LYS A 105 -14.80 -18.29 -1.33
C LYS A 105 -15.06 -18.85 -2.73
N VAL A 106 -16.24 -19.45 -2.93
CA VAL A 106 -16.70 -19.87 -4.25
C VAL A 106 -17.15 -18.65 -5.03
N ILE A 107 -16.44 -18.30 -6.09
CA ILE A 107 -16.70 -17.15 -6.94
C ILE A 107 -17.18 -17.68 -8.30
N SER A 108 -18.23 -17.09 -8.85
CA SER A 108 -18.71 -17.44 -10.17
C SER A 108 -17.72 -17.05 -11.26
N GLU A 109 -17.71 -17.76 -12.38
CA GLU A 109 -16.86 -17.41 -13.53
C GLU A 109 -17.15 -16.00 -14.07
N LYS A 110 -18.40 -15.54 -13.95
CA LYS A 110 -18.78 -14.16 -14.31
C LYS A 110 -18.06 -13.15 -13.41
N GLU A 111 -18.06 -13.34 -12.08
CA GLU A 111 -17.39 -12.45 -11.14
C GLU A 111 -15.87 -12.47 -11.29
N LYS A 112 -15.28 -13.66 -11.52
CA LYS A 112 -13.83 -13.77 -11.83
C LYS A 112 -13.46 -12.97 -13.08
N LYS A 113 -14.29 -13.06 -14.11
CA LYS A 113 -14.08 -12.33 -15.36
C LYS A 113 -14.17 -10.82 -15.13
N ILE A 114 -15.18 -10.35 -14.39
CA ILE A 114 -15.33 -8.95 -14.04
C ILE A 114 -14.08 -8.46 -13.27
N THR A 115 -13.67 -9.18 -12.22
CA THR A 115 -12.48 -8.83 -11.43
C THR A 115 -11.23 -8.81 -12.30
N ALA A 116 -11.04 -9.78 -13.18
CA ALA A 116 -9.86 -9.84 -14.06
C ALA A 116 -9.74 -8.60 -14.96
N TYR A 117 -10.84 -8.18 -15.58
CA TYR A 117 -10.83 -6.98 -16.41
C TYR A 117 -10.66 -5.71 -15.58
N HIS A 118 -11.29 -5.65 -14.41
CA HIS A 118 -11.12 -4.54 -13.47
C HIS A 118 -9.65 -4.34 -13.08
N GLU A 119 -9.00 -5.39 -12.57
CA GLU A 119 -7.60 -5.34 -12.16
C GLU A 119 -6.65 -5.09 -13.35
N THR A 120 -6.98 -5.64 -14.53
CA THR A 120 -6.23 -5.35 -15.75
C THR A 120 -6.34 -3.89 -16.16
N GLY A 121 -7.49 -3.26 -15.95
CA GLY A 121 -7.67 -1.82 -16.19
C GLY A 121 -6.71 -0.95 -15.36
N HIS A 122 -6.54 -1.25 -14.08
CA HIS A 122 -5.54 -0.61 -13.24
C HIS A 122 -4.12 -0.90 -13.75
N ALA A 123 -3.82 -2.16 -14.06
CA ALA A 123 -2.49 -2.59 -14.48
C ALA A 123 -2.01 -1.95 -15.78
N ILE A 124 -2.90 -1.80 -16.77
CA ILE A 124 -2.58 -1.13 -18.03
C ILE A 124 -2.18 0.33 -17.75
N LEU A 125 -2.91 1.05 -16.91
CA LEU A 125 -2.61 2.43 -16.60
C LEU A 125 -1.32 2.57 -15.78
N PHE A 126 -1.02 1.66 -14.86
CA PHE A 126 0.29 1.60 -14.21
C PHE A 126 1.44 1.40 -15.21
N HIS A 127 1.20 0.63 -16.28
CA HIS A 127 2.21 0.38 -17.31
C HIS A 127 2.41 1.58 -18.23
N GLU A 128 1.34 2.26 -18.62
CA GLU A 128 1.35 3.36 -19.59
C GLU A 128 1.74 4.71 -18.99
N LEU A 129 1.51 4.92 -17.68
CA LEU A 129 1.72 6.21 -17.03
C LEU A 129 3.08 6.23 -16.31
N PRO A 130 3.93 7.25 -16.57
CA PRO A 130 5.33 7.23 -16.14
C PRO A 130 5.53 7.49 -14.63
N ASP A 131 4.62 8.24 -13.98
CA ASP A 131 4.84 8.74 -12.63
C ASP A 131 4.29 7.82 -11.51
N VAL A 132 3.48 6.82 -11.86
CA VAL A 132 2.85 5.92 -10.87
C VAL A 132 3.62 4.64 -10.57
N GLY A 133 4.68 4.38 -11.35
CA GLY A 133 5.55 3.20 -11.19
C GLY A 133 4.98 1.90 -11.78
N PRO A 134 5.83 0.88 -11.93
CA PRO A 134 5.44 -0.38 -12.54
C PRO A 134 4.55 -1.21 -11.61
N VAL A 135 3.78 -2.13 -12.20
CA VAL A 135 3.00 -3.12 -11.46
C VAL A 135 3.92 -4.18 -10.85
N HIS A 136 3.72 -4.47 -9.57
CA HIS A 136 4.38 -5.58 -8.88
C HIS A 136 3.55 -6.87 -8.95
N THR A 137 2.27 -6.78 -8.62
CA THR A 137 1.40 -7.96 -8.52
C THR A 137 -0.04 -7.61 -8.92
N ILE A 138 -0.67 -8.53 -9.64
CA ILE A 138 -2.10 -8.50 -9.94
C ILE A 138 -2.70 -9.80 -9.42
N SER A 139 -3.82 -9.75 -8.72
CA SER A 139 -4.52 -10.93 -8.23
C SER A 139 -6.03 -10.77 -8.37
N ILE A 140 -6.69 -11.85 -8.76
CA ILE A 140 -8.16 -11.96 -8.81
C ILE A 140 -8.69 -12.78 -7.62
N ILE A 141 -7.86 -13.02 -6.62
CA ILE A 141 -8.23 -13.77 -5.41
C ILE A 141 -8.75 -12.77 -4.38
N PRO A 142 -9.97 -12.95 -3.85
CA PRO A 142 -10.52 -12.05 -2.85
C PRO A 142 -9.69 -12.03 -1.57
N THR A 143 -9.63 -10.84 -0.95
CA THR A 143 -8.95 -10.67 0.34
C THR A 143 -9.93 -10.55 1.50
N GLY A 144 -9.39 -10.72 2.72
CA GLY A 144 -10.15 -10.62 3.97
C GLY A 144 -10.78 -9.24 4.21
N MET A 145 -10.23 -8.19 3.62
CA MET A 145 -10.72 -6.83 3.74
C MET A 145 -11.85 -6.46 2.75
N GLY A 146 -12.33 -7.45 1.98
CA GLY A 146 -13.50 -7.28 1.10
C GLY A 146 -13.19 -6.95 -0.35
N ALA A 147 -11.92 -6.84 -0.73
CA ALA A 147 -11.54 -6.68 -2.13
C ALA A 147 -11.77 -7.98 -2.90
N ALA A 148 -12.28 -7.88 -4.13
CA ALA A 148 -12.50 -9.02 -5.02
C ALA A 148 -11.20 -9.47 -5.71
N GLY A 149 -10.29 -8.53 -5.93
CA GLY A 149 -8.93 -8.68 -6.42
C GLY A 149 -8.08 -7.52 -5.94
N TYR A 150 -6.87 -7.40 -6.44
CA TYR A 150 -6.01 -6.25 -6.21
C TYR A 150 -4.92 -6.12 -7.27
N THR A 151 -4.56 -4.88 -7.55
CA THR A 151 -3.39 -4.52 -8.36
C THR A 151 -2.46 -3.66 -7.51
N MET A 152 -1.20 -4.08 -7.41
CA MET A 152 -0.23 -3.45 -6.54
C MET A 152 0.96 -2.93 -7.32
N PRO A 153 1.27 -1.62 -7.21
CA PRO A 153 2.48 -1.06 -7.81
C PRO A 153 3.73 -1.45 -7.02
N LEU A 154 4.89 -1.37 -7.68
CA LEU A 154 6.20 -1.47 -7.06
C LEU A 154 6.80 -0.06 -6.95
N PRO A 155 6.83 0.54 -5.75
CA PRO A 155 7.51 1.81 -5.57
C PRO A 155 9.02 1.62 -5.77
N GLU A 156 9.61 2.35 -6.71
CA GLU A 156 11.05 2.27 -6.94
C GLU A 156 11.87 3.10 -5.94
N LYS A 157 11.26 4.15 -5.40
CA LYS A 157 11.91 5.12 -4.50
C LYS A 157 10.92 5.64 -3.44
N ASP A 158 11.46 6.05 -2.31
CA ASP A 158 10.71 6.86 -1.35
C ASP A 158 10.67 8.30 -1.85
N GLU A 159 9.49 8.77 -2.22
CA GLU A 159 9.30 10.14 -2.70
C GLU A 159 8.87 11.06 -1.57
N MET A 160 9.52 12.23 -1.50
CA MET A 160 9.17 13.26 -0.51
C MET A 160 7.99 14.13 -0.95
N PHE A 161 7.78 14.26 -2.27
CA PHE A 161 6.76 15.13 -2.84
C PHE A 161 5.95 14.40 -3.90
N ASN A 162 4.63 14.66 -3.93
CA ASN A 162 3.77 14.26 -5.03
C ASN A 162 3.56 15.45 -5.96
N THR A 163 3.92 15.30 -7.22
CA THR A 163 3.67 16.33 -8.23
C THR A 163 2.19 16.34 -8.63
N LYS A 164 1.72 17.48 -9.19
CA LYS A 164 0.36 17.59 -9.76
C LYS A 164 0.12 16.47 -10.79
N ASN A 165 1.11 16.21 -11.66
CA ASN A 165 1.00 15.17 -12.68
C ASN A 165 0.84 13.78 -12.07
N LYS A 166 1.68 13.41 -11.11
CA LYS A 166 1.57 12.13 -10.41
C LYS A 166 0.22 11.94 -9.71
N MET A 167 -0.32 13.00 -9.10
CA MET A 167 -1.64 12.94 -8.47
C MET A 167 -2.75 12.72 -9.52
N LEU A 168 -2.66 13.36 -10.69
CA LEU A 168 -3.59 13.12 -11.80
C LEU A 168 -3.48 11.69 -12.34
N GLU A 169 -2.27 11.18 -12.54
CA GLU A 169 -2.04 9.80 -12.97
C GLU A 169 -2.57 8.79 -11.93
N THR A 170 -2.40 9.07 -10.64
CA THR A 170 -2.97 8.24 -9.57
C THR A 170 -4.51 8.21 -9.63
N ILE A 171 -5.14 9.34 -9.94
CA ILE A 171 -6.60 9.39 -10.19
C ILE A 171 -6.97 8.53 -11.40
N MET A 172 -6.23 8.64 -12.51
CA MET A 172 -6.48 7.84 -13.71
C MET A 172 -6.39 6.35 -13.41
N VAL A 173 -5.30 5.93 -12.74
CA VAL A 173 -5.12 4.53 -12.32
C VAL A 173 -6.28 4.07 -11.44
N SER A 174 -6.67 4.87 -10.44
CA SER A 174 -7.81 4.52 -9.55
C SER A 174 -9.11 4.32 -10.31
N LEU A 175 -9.34 5.02 -11.41
CA LEU A 175 -10.55 4.89 -12.23
C LEU A 175 -10.45 3.79 -13.29
N GLY A 176 -9.26 3.23 -13.53
CA GLY A 176 -8.98 2.28 -14.59
C GLY A 176 -9.85 1.02 -14.55
N GLY A 177 -10.03 0.44 -13.37
CA GLY A 177 -10.88 -0.75 -13.18
C GLY A 177 -12.33 -0.49 -13.58
N ARG A 178 -12.89 0.63 -13.12
CA ARG A 178 -14.25 1.06 -13.44
C ARG A 178 -14.47 1.28 -14.94
N ILE A 179 -13.52 1.91 -15.60
CA ILE A 179 -13.56 2.18 -17.03
C ILE A 179 -13.45 0.88 -17.82
N ALA A 180 -12.61 -0.05 -17.39
CA ALA A 180 -12.49 -1.37 -18.01
C ALA A 180 -13.80 -2.16 -17.95
N GLU A 181 -14.51 -2.14 -16.81
CA GLU A 181 -15.84 -2.74 -16.68
C GLU A 181 -16.82 -2.16 -17.72
N GLU A 182 -16.88 -0.83 -17.81
CA GLU A 182 -17.78 -0.13 -18.72
C GLU A 182 -17.51 -0.46 -20.19
N ILE A 183 -16.24 -0.45 -20.60
CA ILE A 183 -15.84 -0.75 -21.99
C ILE A 183 -16.15 -2.20 -22.38
N ILE A 184 -15.88 -3.16 -21.48
CA ILE A 184 -15.95 -4.58 -21.81
C ILE A 184 -17.36 -5.14 -21.63
N PHE A 185 -18.08 -4.70 -20.60
CA PHE A 185 -19.38 -5.27 -20.27
C PHE A 185 -20.56 -4.36 -20.60
N GLY A 186 -20.32 -3.08 -20.95
CA GLY A 186 -21.37 -2.08 -21.10
C GLY A 186 -22.16 -1.81 -19.81
N ASP A 187 -21.62 -2.25 -18.68
CA ASP A 187 -22.22 -2.15 -17.34
C ASP A 187 -21.13 -1.95 -16.30
N VAL A 188 -21.52 -1.66 -15.07
CA VAL A 188 -20.61 -1.31 -13.99
C VAL A 188 -21.05 -1.92 -12.68
N THR A 189 -20.07 -2.21 -11.82
CA THR A 189 -20.33 -2.84 -10.54
C THR A 189 -20.03 -1.89 -9.37
N THR A 190 -20.47 -2.30 -8.17
CA THR A 190 -20.12 -1.62 -6.92
C THR A 190 -18.66 -1.87 -6.50
N GLY A 191 -17.95 -2.74 -7.20
CA GLY A 191 -16.54 -3.11 -6.91
C GLY A 191 -15.61 -1.91 -6.90
N ALA A 192 -15.82 -0.96 -7.81
CA ALA A 192 -15.03 0.26 -7.93
C ALA A 192 -15.31 1.33 -6.84
N SER A 193 -16.12 1.05 -5.83
CA SER A 193 -16.51 2.06 -4.84
C SER A 193 -15.34 2.65 -4.06
N GLN A 194 -14.34 1.83 -3.72
CA GLN A 194 -13.16 2.27 -3.00
C GLN A 194 -12.22 3.09 -3.90
N ASP A 195 -12.10 2.70 -5.16
CA ASP A 195 -11.29 3.40 -6.16
C ASP A 195 -11.82 4.79 -6.45
N ILE A 196 -13.15 4.91 -6.61
CA ILE A 196 -13.84 6.19 -6.78
C ILE A 196 -13.65 7.07 -5.54
N LYS A 197 -13.74 6.49 -4.34
CA LYS A 197 -13.51 7.21 -3.08
C LYS A 197 -12.08 7.75 -3.02
N GLN A 198 -11.10 6.94 -3.38
CA GLN A 198 -9.69 7.34 -3.41
C GLN A 198 -9.44 8.45 -4.44
N ALA A 199 -9.91 8.27 -5.68
CA ALA A 199 -9.80 9.28 -6.73
C ALA A 199 -10.42 10.61 -6.31
N SER A 200 -11.61 10.57 -5.69
CA SER A 200 -12.33 11.75 -5.19
C SER A 200 -11.58 12.44 -4.05
N ALA A 201 -10.97 11.67 -3.14
CA ALA A 201 -10.18 12.22 -2.03
C ALA A 201 -8.94 12.95 -2.56
N ILE A 202 -8.22 12.35 -3.53
CA ILE A 202 -7.05 12.98 -4.17
C ILE A 202 -7.47 14.25 -4.89
N ALA A 203 -8.51 14.22 -5.72
CA ALA A 203 -9.00 15.37 -6.45
C ALA A 203 -9.42 16.52 -5.51
N ARG A 204 -10.10 16.18 -4.41
CA ARG A 204 -10.46 17.16 -3.38
C ARG A 204 -9.21 17.79 -2.75
N ALA A 205 -8.23 16.98 -2.33
CA ALA A 205 -6.99 17.48 -1.73
C ALA A 205 -6.20 18.39 -2.69
N MET A 206 -6.13 18.04 -3.97
CA MET A 206 -5.51 18.88 -5.00
C MET A 206 -6.12 20.28 -5.05
N VAL A 207 -7.43 20.39 -4.92
CA VAL A 207 -8.14 21.67 -4.96
C VAL A 207 -8.08 22.40 -3.62
N THR A 208 -8.41 21.70 -2.51
CA THR A 208 -8.64 22.35 -1.22
C THR A 208 -7.40 22.52 -0.36
N GLN A 209 -6.40 21.64 -0.50
CA GLN A 209 -5.20 21.65 0.34
C GLN A 209 -3.95 22.12 -0.38
N TYR A 210 -3.79 21.73 -1.64
CA TYR A 210 -2.53 21.96 -2.38
C TYR A 210 -2.60 23.12 -3.38
N GLY A 211 -3.75 23.80 -3.51
CA GLY A 211 -3.90 24.95 -4.42
C GLY A 211 -3.57 24.63 -5.87
N MET A 212 -3.83 23.39 -6.33
CA MET A 212 -3.49 22.93 -7.68
C MET A 212 -4.57 23.23 -8.73
N SER A 213 -5.64 23.94 -8.36
CA SER A 213 -6.70 24.36 -9.29
C SER A 213 -6.32 25.64 -10.00
N GLU A 214 -6.34 25.64 -11.33
CA GLU A 214 -6.08 26.84 -12.13
C GLU A 214 -7.18 27.92 -11.98
N LYS A 215 -8.42 27.49 -11.68
CA LYS A 215 -9.55 28.40 -11.50
C LYS A 215 -9.58 29.06 -10.12
N LEU A 216 -9.18 28.33 -9.08
CA LEU A 216 -9.26 28.80 -7.69
C LEU A 216 -7.92 29.37 -7.18
N GLY A 217 -6.81 29.06 -7.88
CA GLY A 217 -5.48 29.53 -7.52
C GLY A 217 -4.89 28.83 -6.28
N MET A 218 -3.83 29.44 -5.73
CA MET A 218 -3.04 28.91 -4.61
C MET A 218 -3.65 29.30 -3.26
N ILE A 219 -4.83 28.79 -2.98
CA ILE A 219 -5.56 29.04 -1.73
C ILE A 219 -5.83 27.70 -1.03
N ASN A 220 -5.61 27.64 0.27
CA ASN A 220 -6.02 26.51 1.08
C ASN A 220 -7.46 26.72 1.58
N TYR A 221 -8.36 25.83 1.17
CA TYR A 221 -9.76 25.78 1.61
C TYR A 221 -10.00 24.65 2.63
N GLY A 222 -8.95 23.97 3.05
CA GLY A 222 -9.05 22.96 4.10
C GLY A 222 -9.34 23.62 5.45
N SER A 223 -10.17 23.00 6.27
CA SER A 223 -10.28 23.39 7.69
C SER A 223 -8.98 23.05 8.39
N ASP A 224 -8.50 23.95 9.25
CA ASP A 224 -7.36 23.73 10.16
C ASP A 224 -7.79 22.87 11.40
N ASP A 225 -8.60 21.81 11.18
CA ASP A 225 -9.04 20.89 12.24
C ASP A 225 -8.10 19.70 12.40
#